data_a2362bebb10ca2646c085eae04898368
#
_entry.id   a2362bebb10ca2646c085eae04898368
#
_cell.length_a   1.000
_cell.length_b   1.000
_cell.length_c   1.000
_cell.angle_alpha   90.00
_cell.angle_beta   90.00
_cell.angle_gamma   90.00
#
_symmetry.space_group_name_H-M   'P 1'
#
loop_
_entity.id
_entity.type
_entity.pdbx_description
1 polymer ?
#
loop_
_entity_poly.entity_id
_entity_poly.type
_entity_poly.pdbx_seq_one_letter_code
_entity_poly.pdbx_strand_id
1 'polypeptide(L)'
;GSFGSRFSGGEKQRIAIARAILKNAPILILDEATSASDPENQMEIDKAIQNLCKGKTVIVVAHRLSALKMCNRVAVVENHTITSVGIHEEVRKNNSYYRKAWDDYETARNITYQLEGGEQYE
;
A
#
# COMPACT_ATOMS: atom_id res chain seq x y z
N GLY A 1 12.67 -1.65 -23.71
CA GLY A 1 12.33 -1.49 -25.10
C GLY A 1 10.84 -1.39 -25.36
N SER A 2 10.48 -1.41 -26.60
CA SER A 2 9.08 -1.30 -27.02
C SER A 2 8.18 -2.42 -26.50
N PHE A 3 8.74 -3.56 -26.19
CA PHE A 3 7.99 -4.71 -25.64
C PHE A 3 7.39 -4.38 -24.27
N GLY A 4 8.16 -3.75 -23.39
CA GLY A 4 7.66 -3.37 -22.06
C GLY A 4 6.60 -2.28 -22.09
N SER A 5 6.59 -1.41 -23.10
CA SER A 5 5.63 -0.32 -23.20
C SER A 5 4.23 -0.77 -23.68
N ARG A 6 4.11 -2.01 -24.16
CA ARG A 6 2.84 -2.58 -24.62
C ARG A 6 1.98 -3.13 -23.49
N PHE A 7 2.55 -3.31 -22.30
CA PHE A 7 1.82 -3.83 -21.17
C PHE A 7 1.16 -2.72 -20.37
N SER A 8 -0.04 -2.97 -19.87
CA SER A 8 -0.70 -2.12 -18.90
C SER A 8 0.05 -2.12 -17.58
N GLY A 9 -0.24 -1.15 -16.69
CA GLY A 9 0.35 -1.13 -15.36
C GLY A 9 0.09 -2.41 -14.57
N GLY A 10 -1.12 -2.97 -14.67
CA GLY A 10 -1.47 -4.22 -14.00
C GLY A 10 -0.70 -5.43 -14.54
N GLU A 11 -0.50 -5.49 -15.86
CA GLU A 11 0.26 -6.56 -16.49
C GLU A 11 1.72 -6.51 -16.09
N LYS A 12 2.33 -5.33 -16.06
CA LYS A 12 3.71 -5.13 -15.59
C LYS A 12 3.86 -5.58 -14.15
N GLN A 13 2.90 -5.27 -13.31
CA GLN A 13 2.90 -5.66 -11.91
C GLN A 13 2.80 -7.17 -11.74
N ARG A 14 1.96 -7.84 -12.52
CA ARG A 14 1.85 -9.30 -12.53
C ARG A 14 3.15 -9.97 -12.95
N ILE A 15 3.82 -9.44 -13.95
CA ILE A 15 5.13 -9.96 -14.39
C ILE A 15 6.17 -9.81 -13.27
N ALA A 16 6.19 -8.67 -12.59
CA ALA A 16 7.10 -8.44 -11.47
C ALA A 16 6.82 -9.43 -10.32
N ILE A 17 5.56 -9.69 -10.01
CA ILE A 17 5.15 -10.68 -9.00
C ILE A 17 5.63 -12.09 -9.40
N ALA A 18 5.43 -12.48 -10.65
CA ALA A 18 5.88 -13.77 -11.15
C ALA A 18 7.40 -13.95 -11.00
N ARG A 19 8.16 -12.92 -11.34
CA ARG A 19 9.62 -12.91 -11.16
C ARG A 19 10.00 -13.06 -9.69
N ALA A 20 9.32 -12.39 -8.79
CA ALA A 20 9.57 -12.49 -7.35
C ALA A 20 9.28 -13.89 -6.82
N ILE A 21 8.22 -14.53 -7.30
CA ILE A 21 7.88 -15.91 -6.94
C ILE A 21 9.01 -16.87 -7.38
N LEU A 22 9.47 -16.72 -8.60
CA LEU A 22 10.54 -17.57 -9.14
C LEU A 22 11.86 -17.39 -8.36
N LYS A 23 12.17 -16.16 -7.99
CA LYS A 23 13.37 -15.85 -7.23
C LYS A 23 13.31 -16.34 -5.79
N ASN A 24 12.14 -16.34 -5.21
CA ASN A 24 11.88 -16.83 -3.84
C ASN A 24 12.85 -16.27 -2.79
N ALA A 25 13.12 -14.97 -2.83
CA ALA A 25 14.02 -14.32 -1.88
C ALA A 25 13.35 -14.22 -0.50
N PRO A 26 14.12 -14.34 0.61
CA PRO A 26 13.55 -14.25 1.96
C PRO A 26 13.12 -12.83 2.36
N ILE A 27 13.67 -11.82 1.71
CA ILE A 27 13.34 -10.41 1.95
C ILE A 27 12.79 -9.82 0.65
N LEU A 28 11.60 -9.25 0.75
CA LEU A 28 10.94 -8.57 -0.37
C LEU A 28 10.81 -7.09 -0.10
N ILE A 29 11.06 -6.28 -1.11
CA ILE A 29 10.80 -4.85 -1.06
C ILE A 29 9.69 -4.56 -2.08
N LEU A 30 8.56 -4.07 -1.59
CA LEU A 30 7.42 -3.67 -2.41
C LEU A 30 7.36 -2.15 -2.44
N ASP A 31 7.68 -1.58 -3.60
CA ASP A 31 7.44 -0.16 -3.82
C ASP A 31 6.04 -0.02 -4.42
N GLU A 32 5.12 0.54 -3.63
CA GLU A 32 3.75 0.75 -4.05
C GLU A 32 3.66 1.96 -4.99
N ALA A 33 4.29 1.86 -6.14
CA ALA A 33 4.04 2.84 -7.20
C ALA A 33 2.59 2.66 -7.68
N THR A 34 1.88 3.75 -7.76
CA THR A 34 0.47 3.79 -8.15
C THR A 34 0.18 2.91 -9.34
N SER A 35 -0.66 1.91 -9.17
CA SER A 35 -1.22 1.21 -10.32
C SER A 35 -2.53 1.88 -10.71
N ALA A 36 -2.70 2.12 -11.99
CA ALA A 36 -3.95 2.61 -12.57
C ALA A 36 -4.90 1.45 -12.90
N SER A 37 -4.76 0.33 -12.22
CA SER A 37 -5.57 -0.86 -12.45
C SER A 37 -7.00 -0.66 -11.97
N ASP A 38 -7.94 -1.32 -12.63
CA ASP A 38 -9.32 -1.34 -12.16
C ASP A 38 -9.44 -2.14 -10.84
N PRO A 39 -10.55 -2.01 -10.11
CA PRO A 39 -10.70 -2.67 -8.82
C PRO A 39 -10.60 -4.20 -8.86
N GLU A 40 -11.08 -4.84 -9.91
CA GLU A 40 -11.01 -6.30 -10.05
C GLU A 40 -9.55 -6.77 -10.19
N ASN A 41 -8.81 -6.14 -11.07
CA ASN A 41 -7.38 -6.44 -11.27
C ASN A 41 -6.58 -6.15 -10.00
N GLN A 42 -6.92 -5.08 -9.28
CA GLN A 42 -6.24 -4.75 -8.03
C GLN A 42 -6.47 -5.82 -6.97
N MET A 43 -7.67 -6.37 -6.87
CA MET A 43 -7.95 -7.45 -5.92
C MET A 43 -7.14 -8.70 -6.20
N GLU A 44 -7.02 -9.10 -7.47
CA GLU A 44 -6.22 -10.25 -7.87
C GLU A 44 -4.73 -10.04 -7.57
N ILE A 45 -4.23 -8.85 -7.85
CA ILE A 45 -2.85 -8.46 -7.58
C ILE A 45 -2.58 -8.49 -6.07
N ASP A 46 -3.48 -7.94 -5.26
CA ASP A 46 -3.34 -7.93 -3.81
C ASP A 46 -3.31 -9.34 -3.23
N LYS A 47 -4.14 -10.24 -3.72
CA LYS A 47 -4.11 -11.66 -3.31
C LYS A 47 -2.79 -12.33 -3.67
N ALA A 48 -2.28 -12.08 -4.87
CA ALA A 48 -1.01 -12.63 -5.31
C ALA A 48 0.14 -12.11 -4.44
N ILE A 49 0.14 -10.83 -4.10
CA ILE A 49 1.13 -10.23 -3.22
C ILE A 49 1.04 -10.84 -1.81
N GLN A 50 -0.15 -11.00 -1.26
CA GLN A 50 -0.32 -11.63 0.05
C GLN A 50 0.24 -13.04 0.09
N ASN A 51 0.01 -13.84 -0.96
CA ASN A 51 0.56 -15.18 -1.06
C ASN A 51 2.09 -15.17 -1.18
N LEU A 52 2.63 -14.25 -1.96
CA LEU A 52 4.07 -14.08 -2.12
C LEU A 52 4.75 -13.72 -0.80
N CYS A 53 4.10 -12.93 0.04
CA CYS A 53 4.67 -12.41 1.27
C CYS A 53 4.68 -13.42 2.42
N LYS A 54 3.95 -14.52 2.33
CA LYS A 54 3.87 -15.52 3.40
C LYS A 54 5.25 -16.10 3.74
N GLY A 55 5.60 -16.08 5.02
CA GLY A 55 6.85 -16.61 5.52
C GLY A 55 8.07 -15.77 5.17
N LYS A 56 7.89 -14.53 4.74
CA LYS A 56 8.97 -13.66 4.31
C LYS A 56 8.97 -12.35 5.09
N THR A 57 10.12 -11.68 5.12
CA THR A 57 10.23 -10.30 5.61
C THR A 57 9.91 -9.37 4.45
N VAL A 58 8.91 -8.51 4.64
CA VAL A 58 8.44 -7.63 3.58
C VAL A 58 8.56 -6.18 4.03
N ILE A 59 9.24 -5.39 3.20
CA ILE A 59 9.35 -3.95 3.38
C ILE A 59 8.46 -3.29 2.32
N VAL A 60 7.44 -2.54 2.77
CA VAL A 60 6.52 -1.85 1.87
C VAL A 60 6.83 -0.37 1.89
N VAL A 61 7.14 0.19 0.73
CA VAL A 61 7.22 1.64 0.57
C VAL A 61 5.84 2.12 0.17
N ALA A 62 5.08 2.63 1.15
CA ALA A 62 3.69 2.97 0.96
C ALA A 62 3.51 4.41 0.50
N HIS A 63 2.82 4.60 -0.60
CA HIS A 63 2.41 5.90 -1.10
C HIS A 63 0.96 6.22 -0.70
N ARG A 64 0.20 5.20 -0.28
CA ARG A 64 -1.17 5.33 0.22
C ARG A 64 -1.24 4.75 1.63
N LEU A 65 -1.91 5.48 2.51
CA LEU A 65 -2.05 5.04 3.90
C LEU A 65 -2.81 3.71 4.04
N SER A 66 -3.72 3.43 3.12
CA SER A 66 -4.48 2.18 3.13
C SER A 66 -3.58 0.93 3.04
N ALA A 67 -2.42 1.04 2.40
CA ALA A 67 -1.46 -0.07 2.31
C ALA A 67 -0.85 -0.42 3.66
N LEU A 68 -0.80 0.52 4.60
CA LEU A 68 -0.23 0.31 5.92
C LEU A 68 -1.07 -0.61 6.80
N LYS A 69 -2.35 -0.81 6.46
CA LYS A 69 -3.24 -1.67 7.23
C LYS A 69 -2.81 -3.14 7.23
N MET A 70 -2.10 -3.57 6.19
CA MET A 70 -1.59 -4.94 6.11
C MET A 70 -0.24 -5.13 6.82
N CYS A 71 0.38 -4.05 7.26
CA CYS A 71 1.72 -4.09 7.85
C CYS A 71 1.66 -4.32 9.36
N ASN A 72 2.62 -5.11 9.86
CA ASN A 72 2.74 -5.37 11.29
C ASN A 72 3.37 -4.19 12.02
N ARG A 73 4.30 -3.49 11.39
CA ARG A 73 5.02 -2.35 11.95
C ARG A 73 5.13 -1.26 10.91
N VAL A 74 5.23 -0.04 11.39
CA VAL A 74 5.37 1.16 10.54
C VAL A 74 6.65 1.87 10.91
N ALA A 75 7.38 2.34 9.91
CA ALA A 75 8.51 3.25 10.07
C ALA A 75 8.16 4.57 9.40
N VAL A 76 8.29 5.66 10.12
CA VAL A 76 8.05 7.01 9.58
C VAL A 76 9.37 7.64 9.21
N VAL A 77 9.46 8.12 7.97
CA VAL A 77 10.65 8.78 7.44
C VAL A 77 10.35 10.28 7.28
N GLU A 78 11.10 11.09 7.97
CA GLU A 78 11.01 12.55 7.90
C GLU A 78 12.42 13.11 7.77
N ASN A 79 12.61 14.08 6.89
CA ASN A 79 13.90 14.76 6.72
C ASN A 79 15.08 13.78 6.57
N HIS A 80 14.89 12.75 5.74
CA HIS A 80 15.90 11.73 5.43
C HIS A 80 16.29 10.82 6.60
N THR A 81 15.51 10.80 7.68
CA THR A 81 15.75 9.93 8.83
C THR A 81 14.48 9.20 9.24
N ILE A 82 14.66 8.06 9.93
CA ILE A 82 13.54 7.36 10.55
C ILE A 82 13.29 8.00 11.90
N THR A 83 12.10 8.60 12.05
CA THR A 83 11.73 9.34 13.26
C THR A 83 10.90 8.51 14.24
N SER A 84 10.19 7.51 13.75
CA SER A 84 9.37 6.63 14.59
C SER A 84 9.29 5.25 13.97
N VAL A 85 9.30 4.22 14.81
CA VAL A 85 9.07 2.82 14.40
C VAL A 85 8.20 2.15 15.46
N GLY A 86 7.20 1.41 15.02
CA GLY A 86 6.34 0.66 15.93
C GLY A 86 5.06 0.20 15.27
N ILE A 87 4.14 -0.30 16.08
CA ILE A 87 2.81 -0.65 15.61
C ILE A 87 2.01 0.63 15.33
N HIS A 88 0.99 0.51 14.50
CA HIS A 88 0.17 1.64 14.06
C HIS A 88 -0.30 2.53 15.22
N GLU A 89 -0.89 1.94 16.26
CA GLU A 89 -1.44 2.69 17.39
C GLU A 89 -0.38 3.50 18.13
N GLU A 90 0.79 2.90 18.35
CA GLU A 90 1.90 3.58 19.05
C GLU A 90 2.46 4.73 18.22
N VAL A 91 2.67 4.50 16.94
CA VAL A 91 3.23 5.52 16.04
C VAL A 91 2.23 6.66 15.87
N ARG A 92 0.94 6.37 15.74
CA ARG A 92 -0.10 7.40 15.65
C ARG A 92 -0.15 8.25 16.91
N LYS A 93 0.04 7.64 18.07
CA LYS A 93 0.06 8.36 19.34
C LYS A 93 1.29 9.25 19.50
N ASN A 94 2.46 8.76 19.09
CA ASN A 94 3.74 9.38 19.41
C ASN A 94 4.31 10.27 18.30
N ASN A 95 3.82 10.14 17.07
CA ASN A 95 4.34 10.89 15.92
C ASN A 95 3.25 11.79 15.35
N SER A 96 3.47 13.10 15.44
CA SER A 96 2.47 14.09 15.01
C SER A 96 2.28 14.11 13.49
N TYR A 97 3.35 13.90 12.71
CA TYR A 97 3.27 13.81 11.25
C TYR A 97 2.38 12.65 10.80
N TYR A 98 2.61 11.47 11.37
CA TYR A 98 1.85 10.27 11.07
C TYR A 98 0.37 10.41 11.51
N ARG A 99 0.14 10.97 12.69
CA ARG A 99 -1.21 11.23 13.20
C ARG A 99 -1.98 12.15 12.26
N LYS A 100 -1.35 13.26 11.87
CA LYS A 100 -1.99 14.22 10.96
C LYS A 100 -2.34 13.59 9.62
N ALA A 101 -1.44 12.78 9.07
CA ALA A 101 -1.70 12.10 7.80
C ALA A 101 -2.92 11.18 7.89
N TRP A 102 -3.05 10.43 8.97
CA TRP A 102 -4.22 9.58 9.18
C TRP A 102 -5.50 10.36 9.42
N ASP A 103 -5.44 11.44 10.21
CA ASP A 103 -6.60 12.29 10.46
C ASP A 103 -7.11 12.91 9.15
N ASP A 104 -6.21 13.41 8.33
CA ASP A 104 -6.55 13.97 7.01
C ASP A 104 -7.15 12.90 6.09
N TYR A 105 -6.59 11.72 6.07
CA TYR A 105 -7.09 10.60 5.28
C TYR A 105 -8.50 10.18 5.70
N GLU A 106 -8.74 10.03 7.00
CA GLU A 106 -10.04 9.66 7.54
C GLU A 106 -11.09 10.73 7.28
N THR A 107 -10.72 12.00 7.41
CA THR A 107 -11.61 13.14 7.12
C THR A 107 -12.02 13.13 5.66
N ALA A 108 -11.08 12.98 4.74
CA ALA A 108 -11.35 12.94 3.31
C ALA A 108 -12.26 11.75 2.96
N ARG A 109 -12.00 10.59 3.55
CA ARG A 109 -12.82 9.40 3.35
C ARG A 109 -14.25 9.57 3.85
N ASN A 110 -14.43 10.19 5.01
CA ASN A 110 -15.75 10.45 5.57
C ASN A 110 -16.54 11.43 4.73
N ILE A 111 -15.90 12.47 4.20
CA ILE A 111 -16.54 13.43 3.30
C ILE A 111 -17.03 12.72 2.04
N THR A 112 -16.19 11.90 1.42
CA THR A 112 -16.56 11.12 0.23
C THR A 112 -17.75 10.19 0.52
N TYR A 113 -17.71 9.51 1.66
CA TYR A 113 -18.79 8.62 2.09
C TYR A 113 -20.11 9.38 2.26
N GLN A 114 -20.08 10.54 2.87
CA GLN A 114 -21.28 11.37 3.04
C GLN A 114 -21.87 11.86 1.72
N LEU A 115 -21.00 12.24 0.78
CA LEU A 115 -21.44 12.70 -0.54
C LEU A 115 -22.05 11.59 -1.38
N GLU A 116 -21.50 10.38 -1.27
CA GLU A 116 -21.98 9.22 -2.05
C GLU A 116 -23.10 8.47 -1.35
N GLY A 117 -23.07 8.38 -0.04
CA GLY A 117 -24.02 7.61 0.75
C GLY A 117 -25.25 8.37 1.21
N GLY A 118 -25.20 9.70 1.28
CA GLY A 118 -26.31 10.52 1.74
C GLY A 118 -27.54 10.45 0.85
N GLU A 119 -27.34 10.19 -0.43
CA GLU A 119 -28.42 10.04 -1.38
C GLU A 119 -29.14 8.69 -1.31
N GLN A 120 -28.53 7.69 -0.69
CA GLN A 120 -29.12 6.34 -0.60
C GLN A 120 -30.08 6.16 0.57
N TYR A 121 -30.08 7.06 1.52
CA TYR A 121 -30.88 6.95 2.76
C TYR A 121 -32.05 7.95 2.82
N GLU A 122 -32.19 8.75 1.80
CA GLU A 122 -33.37 9.59 1.62
C GLU A 122 -34.35 8.91 0.66
#